data_e1f63357fdd49d203dcd1d4ea07fabbe
#
_entry.id   e1f63357fdd49d203dcd1d4ea07fabbe
#
_cell.length_a   1.000
_cell.length_b   1.000
_cell.length_c   1.000
_cell.angle_alpha   90.00
_cell.angle_beta   90.00
_cell.angle_gamma   90.00
#
_symmetry.space_group_name_H-M   'P 1'
#
loop_
_entity.id
_entity.type
_entity.pdbx_description
1 polymer ?
#
loop_
_entity_poly.entity_id
_entity_poly.type
_entity_poly.pdbx_seq_one_letter_code
_entity_poly.pdbx_strand_id
1 'polypeptide(L)'
;MAHGISSSVGQERVLIGSAHFIFEDEGCTVPAGEQEQFDALPLECSHLYLAIDGQLAAVICIADPQREEAQDVLAALRRLGIQKAVMLTGDSRRTAEAVASRIGIDEFCAEVLPEDKANYVAALRAQGHTVIMVGDGINDSPALSEADAGIAVSDGAAIAQEIADITIAAESLWELARLRQLAMALNSRIRNIYRFVLGFNGGLIALGVAGLLPPSTSATLHNLSTLGISLHSMTSLPCNGIETTPEK
;
A
#
# COMPACT_ATOMS: atom_id res chain seq x y z
N MET A 1 -17.31 -14.24 -13.19
CA MET A 1 -18.39 -13.28 -13.52
C MET A 1 -18.03 -12.63 -14.83
N ALA A 2 -18.99 -12.49 -15.74
CA ALA A 2 -18.76 -11.85 -17.03
C ALA A 2 -18.38 -10.38 -16.81
N HIS A 3 -17.21 -10.00 -17.30
CA HIS A 3 -16.70 -8.63 -17.17
C HIS A 3 -16.89 -7.89 -18.50
N GLY A 4 -18.14 -7.77 -18.95
CA GLY A 4 -18.46 -7.10 -20.20
C GLY A 4 -19.92 -6.72 -20.33
N ILE A 5 -20.19 -5.90 -21.34
CA ILE A 5 -21.52 -5.40 -21.72
C ILE A 5 -21.84 -5.92 -23.11
N SER A 6 -23.04 -6.46 -23.28
CA SER A 6 -23.64 -6.84 -24.57
C SER A 6 -24.78 -5.87 -24.89
N SER A 7 -24.77 -5.29 -26.07
CA SER A 7 -25.78 -4.35 -26.56
C SER A 7 -26.02 -4.54 -28.06
N SER A 8 -27.03 -3.88 -28.59
CA SER A 8 -27.29 -3.82 -30.04
C SER A 8 -27.27 -2.37 -30.51
N VAL A 9 -26.53 -2.10 -31.57
CA VAL A 9 -26.49 -0.78 -32.23
C VAL A 9 -26.99 -0.94 -33.67
N GLY A 10 -28.19 -0.45 -33.92
CA GLY A 10 -28.89 -0.74 -35.16
C GLY A 10 -29.28 -2.20 -35.29
N GLN A 11 -28.69 -2.95 -36.24
CA GLN A 11 -28.89 -4.39 -36.41
C GLN A 11 -27.70 -5.23 -35.97
N GLU A 12 -26.61 -4.59 -35.56
CA GLU A 12 -25.36 -5.25 -35.19
C GLU A 12 -25.34 -5.54 -33.66
N ARG A 13 -24.84 -6.71 -33.29
CA ARG A 13 -24.58 -7.04 -31.90
C ARG A 13 -23.21 -6.54 -31.50
N VAL A 14 -23.16 -5.66 -30.50
CA VAL A 14 -21.92 -5.05 -30.02
C VAL A 14 -21.61 -5.57 -28.60
N LEU A 15 -20.39 -6.03 -28.45
CA LEU A 15 -19.86 -6.54 -27.17
C LEU A 15 -18.64 -5.71 -26.80
N ILE A 16 -18.55 -5.32 -25.53
CA ILE A 16 -17.36 -4.65 -24.99
C ILE A 16 -17.01 -5.27 -23.63
N GLY A 17 -15.76 -5.64 -23.41
CA GLY A 17 -15.35 -6.24 -22.16
C GLY A 17 -13.92 -6.75 -22.13
N SER A 18 -13.63 -7.58 -21.11
CA SER A 18 -12.34 -8.23 -20.93
C SER A 18 -12.07 -9.29 -22.00
N ALA A 19 -10.82 -9.73 -22.14
CA ALA A 19 -10.46 -10.85 -23.02
C ALA A 19 -11.28 -12.11 -22.73
N HIS A 20 -11.41 -12.48 -21.47
CA HIS A 20 -12.21 -13.64 -21.05
C HIS A 20 -13.65 -13.54 -21.55
N PHE A 21 -14.30 -12.39 -21.31
CA PHE A 21 -15.67 -12.17 -21.76
C PHE A 21 -15.81 -12.26 -23.28
N ILE A 22 -14.93 -11.61 -24.05
CA ILE A 22 -15.04 -11.56 -25.51
C ILE A 22 -14.66 -12.89 -26.17
N PHE A 23 -13.56 -13.51 -25.75
CA PHE A 23 -13.03 -14.70 -26.43
C PHE A 23 -13.50 -16.02 -25.82
N GLU A 24 -13.68 -16.13 -24.50
CA GLU A 24 -14.03 -17.38 -23.84
C GLU A 24 -15.54 -17.49 -23.64
N ASP A 25 -16.21 -16.46 -23.08
CA ASP A 25 -17.65 -16.50 -22.81
C ASP A 25 -18.47 -16.33 -24.10
N GLU A 26 -18.13 -15.36 -24.94
CA GLU A 26 -18.88 -15.00 -26.15
C GLU A 26 -18.31 -15.60 -27.44
N GLY A 27 -17.13 -16.22 -27.39
CA GLY A 27 -16.53 -16.96 -28.49
C GLY A 27 -16.16 -16.13 -29.71
N CYS A 28 -15.93 -14.83 -29.54
CA CYS A 28 -15.51 -13.94 -30.62
C CYS A 28 -14.12 -14.29 -31.14
N THR A 29 -13.84 -13.94 -32.39
CA THR A 29 -12.56 -14.24 -33.03
C THR A 29 -11.87 -12.98 -33.52
N VAL A 30 -10.54 -13.05 -33.63
CA VAL A 30 -9.75 -12.01 -34.28
C VAL A 30 -9.93 -12.16 -35.81
N PRO A 31 -10.17 -11.06 -36.56
CA PRO A 31 -10.32 -11.12 -37.99
C PRO A 31 -9.10 -11.73 -38.69
N ALA A 32 -9.34 -12.47 -39.79
CA ALA A 32 -8.27 -13.08 -40.56
C ALA A 32 -7.31 -12.01 -41.12
N GLY A 33 -6.02 -12.14 -40.78
CA GLY A 33 -4.97 -11.19 -41.18
C GLY A 33 -4.58 -10.13 -40.16
N GLU A 34 -5.32 -10.01 -39.03
CA GLU A 34 -5.02 -9.03 -37.97
C GLU A 34 -4.33 -9.66 -36.75
N GLN A 35 -4.04 -10.97 -36.79
CA GLN A 35 -3.42 -11.67 -35.67
C GLN A 35 -2.06 -11.09 -35.27
N GLU A 36 -1.22 -10.66 -36.24
CA GLU A 36 0.08 -10.05 -35.94
C GLU A 36 -0.07 -8.73 -35.18
N GLN A 37 -1.09 -7.90 -35.54
CA GLN A 37 -1.37 -6.66 -34.82
C GLN A 37 -1.91 -6.92 -33.41
N PHE A 38 -2.76 -7.94 -33.28
CA PHE A 38 -3.27 -8.37 -31.99
C PHE A 38 -2.16 -8.85 -31.06
N ASP A 39 -1.22 -9.65 -31.58
CA ASP A 39 -0.09 -10.16 -30.80
C ASP A 39 0.94 -9.08 -30.47
N ALA A 40 0.98 -7.99 -31.24
CA ALA A 40 1.85 -6.84 -31.02
C ALA A 40 1.28 -5.80 -30.06
N LEU A 41 0.09 -6.02 -29.48
CA LEU A 41 -0.50 -5.09 -28.51
C LEU A 41 0.43 -4.87 -27.32
N PRO A 42 0.55 -3.61 -26.82
CA PRO A 42 1.41 -3.28 -25.70
C PRO A 42 1.05 -4.10 -24.44
N LEU A 43 2.00 -4.81 -23.89
CA LEU A 43 1.83 -5.65 -22.71
C LEU A 43 1.55 -4.85 -21.42
N GLU A 44 1.95 -3.59 -21.44
CA GLU A 44 1.92 -2.68 -20.27
C GLU A 44 0.54 -2.02 -20.09
N CYS A 45 -0.38 -2.21 -21.04
CA CYS A 45 -1.71 -1.61 -21.02
C CYS A 45 -2.77 -2.63 -20.63
N SER A 46 -3.78 -2.19 -19.90
CA SER A 46 -5.03 -2.92 -19.77
C SER A 46 -5.79 -2.81 -21.09
N HIS A 47 -6.34 -3.93 -21.57
CA HIS A 47 -7.04 -3.98 -22.84
C HIS A 47 -8.54 -4.14 -22.62
N LEU A 48 -9.31 -3.28 -23.26
CA LEU A 48 -10.75 -3.42 -23.38
C LEU A 48 -11.07 -3.76 -24.83
N TYR A 49 -11.72 -4.90 -25.04
CA TYR A 49 -12.01 -5.44 -26.36
C TYR A 49 -13.41 -5.08 -26.80
N LEU A 50 -13.55 -4.63 -28.03
CA LEU A 50 -14.82 -4.34 -28.69
C LEU A 50 -15.01 -5.35 -29.83
N ALA A 51 -16.09 -6.12 -29.80
CA ALA A 51 -16.47 -7.04 -30.87
C ALA A 51 -17.82 -6.66 -31.47
N ILE A 52 -17.97 -6.84 -32.78
CA ILE A 52 -19.19 -6.63 -33.55
C ILE A 52 -19.51 -7.91 -34.29
N ASP A 53 -20.72 -8.42 -34.13
CA ASP A 53 -21.22 -9.65 -34.77
C ASP A 53 -20.26 -10.84 -34.67
N GLY A 54 -19.63 -11.00 -33.47
CA GLY A 54 -18.73 -12.11 -33.18
C GLY A 54 -17.28 -11.95 -33.68
N GLN A 55 -16.91 -10.81 -34.24
CA GLN A 55 -15.54 -10.50 -34.62
C GLN A 55 -14.98 -9.32 -33.84
N LEU A 56 -13.71 -9.41 -33.45
CA LEU A 56 -13.00 -8.30 -32.83
C LEU A 56 -12.92 -7.12 -33.81
N ALA A 57 -13.47 -5.99 -33.42
CA ALA A 57 -13.48 -4.77 -34.24
C ALA A 57 -12.46 -3.73 -33.78
N ALA A 58 -12.19 -3.67 -32.46
CA ALA A 58 -11.19 -2.75 -31.93
C ALA A 58 -10.66 -3.23 -30.57
N VAL A 59 -9.44 -2.80 -30.23
CA VAL A 59 -8.87 -2.93 -28.89
C VAL A 59 -8.55 -1.54 -28.38
N ILE A 60 -9.12 -1.20 -27.23
CA ILE A 60 -8.84 0.05 -26.54
C ILE A 60 -7.75 -0.25 -25.52
N CYS A 61 -6.57 0.29 -25.75
CA CYS A 61 -5.46 0.18 -24.81
C CYS A 61 -5.58 1.29 -23.77
N ILE A 62 -5.82 0.90 -22.53
CA ILE A 62 -5.88 1.81 -21.38
C ILE A 62 -4.49 1.78 -20.76
N ALA A 63 -3.72 2.85 -21.01
CA ALA A 63 -2.44 3.03 -20.34
C ALA A 63 -2.70 3.61 -18.95
N ASP A 64 -2.36 2.85 -17.93
CA ASP A 64 -2.23 3.35 -16.56
C ASP A 64 -0.73 3.46 -16.26
N PRO A 65 -0.13 4.65 -16.49
CA PRO A 65 1.30 4.80 -16.32
C PRO A 65 1.66 4.62 -14.86
N GLN A 66 2.56 3.69 -14.60
CA GLN A 66 3.13 3.52 -13.28
C GLN A 66 3.82 4.80 -12.85
N ARG A 67 3.74 5.12 -11.59
CA ARG A 67 4.45 6.26 -11.00
C ARG A 67 5.96 6.03 -11.14
N GLU A 68 6.65 6.98 -11.74
CA GLU A 68 8.10 6.91 -11.97
C GLU A 68 8.89 6.64 -10.68
N GLU A 69 8.40 7.14 -9.56
CA GLU A 69 9.00 7.02 -8.24
C GLU A 69 8.79 5.65 -7.56
N ALA A 70 7.92 4.78 -8.08
CA ALA A 70 7.50 3.54 -7.41
C ALA A 70 8.67 2.62 -7.06
N GLN A 71 9.63 2.46 -7.98
CA GLN A 71 10.82 1.64 -7.76
C GLN A 71 11.71 2.21 -6.66
N ASP A 72 11.96 3.52 -6.67
CA ASP A 72 12.82 4.18 -5.69
C ASP A 72 12.21 4.17 -4.29
N VAL A 73 10.90 4.41 -4.20
CA VAL A 73 10.14 4.34 -2.96
C VAL A 73 10.18 2.92 -2.39
N LEU A 74 9.99 1.89 -3.22
CA LEU A 74 10.09 0.50 -2.78
C LEU A 74 11.50 0.16 -2.25
N ALA A 75 12.54 0.63 -2.93
CA ALA A 75 13.92 0.48 -2.47
C ALA A 75 14.16 1.21 -1.14
N ALA A 76 13.57 2.39 -0.93
CA ALA A 76 13.64 3.12 0.33
C ALA A 76 12.90 2.37 1.45
N LEU A 77 11.69 1.84 1.21
CA LEU A 77 10.94 1.05 2.17
C LEU A 77 11.70 -0.21 2.60
N ARG A 78 12.39 -0.89 1.68
CA ARG A 78 13.26 -2.02 2.02
C ARG A 78 14.41 -1.62 2.94
N ARG A 79 15.06 -0.49 2.68
CA ARG A 79 16.08 0.07 3.59
C ARG A 79 15.52 0.41 4.98
N LEU A 80 14.24 0.74 5.06
CA LEU A 80 13.52 1.00 6.31
C LEU A 80 12.92 -0.26 6.95
N GLY A 81 13.33 -1.46 6.48
CA GLY A 81 13.02 -2.73 7.12
C GLY A 81 11.73 -3.41 6.63
N ILE A 82 11.16 -3.00 5.50
CA ILE A 82 10.14 -3.79 4.81
C ILE A 82 10.83 -4.98 4.14
N GLN A 83 10.45 -6.18 4.51
CA GLN A 83 11.12 -7.42 4.09
C GLN A 83 10.59 -7.93 2.76
N LYS A 84 9.29 -7.80 2.52
CA LYS A 84 8.60 -8.33 1.36
C LYS A 84 7.54 -7.35 0.89
N ALA A 85 7.48 -7.13 -0.41
CA ALA A 85 6.44 -6.35 -1.07
C ALA A 85 5.62 -7.27 -1.97
N VAL A 86 4.30 -7.23 -1.80
CA VAL A 86 3.35 -8.04 -2.56
C VAL A 86 2.38 -7.10 -3.28
N MET A 87 2.09 -7.38 -4.53
CA MET A 87 1.10 -6.67 -5.32
C MET A 87 -0.17 -7.53 -5.47
N LEU A 88 -1.32 -6.97 -5.10
CA LEU A 88 -2.63 -7.58 -5.28
C LEU A 88 -3.41 -6.74 -6.30
N THR A 89 -3.67 -7.29 -7.48
CA THR A 89 -4.33 -6.56 -8.56
C THR A 89 -5.46 -7.37 -9.19
N GLY A 90 -6.49 -6.65 -9.67
CA GLY A 90 -7.54 -7.22 -10.51
C GLY A 90 -7.14 -7.37 -11.99
N ASP A 91 -5.97 -6.86 -12.37
CA ASP A 91 -5.47 -6.93 -13.75
C ASP A 91 -5.09 -8.36 -14.16
N SER A 92 -4.94 -8.55 -15.48
CA SER A 92 -4.48 -9.81 -16.02
C SER A 92 -3.11 -10.21 -15.48
N ARG A 93 -2.86 -11.51 -15.36
CA ARG A 93 -1.57 -12.05 -14.92
C ARG A 93 -0.39 -11.50 -15.73
N ARG A 94 -0.57 -11.33 -17.04
CA ARG A 94 0.45 -10.80 -17.95
C ARG A 94 0.83 -9.36 -17.62
N THR A 95 -0.16 -8.50 -17.38
CA THR A 95 0.04 -7.11 -16.97
C THR A 95 0.71 -7.03 -15.60
N ALA A 96 0.20 -7.80 -14.64
CA ALA A 96 0.74 -7.83 -13.29
C ALA A 96 2.22 -8.27 -13.24
N GLU A 97 2.60 -9.28 -14.03
CA GLU A 97 3.99 -9.75 -14.12
C GLU A 97 4.93 -8.67 -14.69
N ALA A 98 4.49 -7.98 -15.75
CA ALA A 98 5.27 -6.90 -16.37
C ALA A 98 5.49 -5.75 -15.37
N VAL A 99 4.44 -5.34 -14.65
CA VAL A 99 4.50 -4.29 -13.62
C VAL A 99 5.40 -4.72 -12.46
N ALA A 100 5.18 -5.91 -11.90
CA ALA A 100 5.93 -6.42 -10.76
C ALA A 100 7.43 -6.50 -11.06
N SER A 101 7.80 -6.99 -12.24
CA SER A 101 9.20 -7.07 -12.69
C SER A 101 9.84 -5.69 -12.82
N ARG A 102 9.11 -4.71 -13.35
CA ARG A 102 9.61 -3.35 -13.59
C ARG A 102 9.88 -2.59 -12.30
N ILE A 103 8.97 -2.66 -11.32
CA ILE A 103 9.11 -1.93 -10.05
C ILE A 103 9.82 -2.75 -8.97
N GLY A 104 10.10 -4.02 -9.21
CA GLY A 104 10.83 -4.88 -8.29
C GLY A 104 9.97 -5.42 -7.14
N ILE A 105 8.72 -5.79 -7.39
CA ILE A 105 7.84 -6.49 -6.46
C ILE A 105 8.32 -7.93 -6.27
N ASP A 106 8.26 -8.45 -5.04
CA ASP A 106 8.75 -9.79 -4.70
C ASP A 106 7.74 -10.89 -5.08
N GLU A 107 6.46 -10.58 -4.97
CA GLU A 107 5.35 -11.51 -5.27
C GLU A 107 4.14 -10.73 -5.77
N PHE A 108 3.36 -11.32 -6.68
CA PHE A 108 2.11 -10.71 -7.12
C PHE A 108 0.98 -11.74 -7.22
N CYS A 109 -0.24 -11.28 -6.96
CA CYS A 109 -1.46 -12.00 -7.21
C CYS A 109 -2.29 -11.17 -8.20
N ALA A 110 -2.58 -11.75 -9.35
CA ALA A 110 -3.37 -11.16 -10.42
C ALA A 110 -4.80 -11.68 -10.40
N GLU A 111 -5.72 -10.96 -11.05
CA GLU A 111 -7.13 -11.36 -11.20
C GLU A 111 -7.85 -11.56 -9.85
N VAL A 112 -7.43 -10.79 -8.84
CA VAL A 112 -7.89 -10.92 -7.45
C VAL A 112 -9.12 -10.05 -7.23
N LEU A 113 -10.19 -10.66 -6.69
CA LEU A 113 -11.38 -9.93 -6.27
C LEU A 113 -11.13 -9.18 -4.94
N PRO A 114 -11.89 -8.12 -4.62
CA PRO A 114 -11.73 -7.39 -3.38
C PRO A 114 -11.77 -8.26 -2.12
N GLU A 115 -12.65 -9.26 -2.07
CA GLU A 115 -12.77 -10.20 -0.96
C GLU A 115 -11.53 -11.10 -0.82
N ASP A 116 -10.96 -11.53 -1.95
CA ASP A 116 -9.76 -12.37 -1.95
C ASP A 116 -8.52 -11.61 -1.50
N LYS A 117 -8.45 -10.30 -1.74
CA LYS A 117 -7.39 -9.44 -1.19
C LYS A 117 -7.40 -9.46 0.33
N ALA A 118 -8.57 -9.34 0.96
CA ALA A 118 -8.72 -9.43 2.41
C ALA A 118 -8.32 -10.81 2.95
N ASN A 119 -8.74 -11.88 2.28
CA ASN A 119 -8.37 -13.25 2.64
C ASN A 119 -6.85 -13.48 2.55
N TYR A 120 -6.18 -12.89 1.55
CA TYR A 120 -4.73 -12.96 1.40
C TYR A 120 -4.02 -12.26 2.56
N VAL A 121 -4.47 -11.06 2.93
CA VAL A 121 -3.95 -10.30 4.08
C VAL A 121 -4.13 -11.10 5.37
N ALA A 122 -5.33 -11.64 5.62
CA ALA A 122 -5.62 -12.47 6.78
C ALA A 122 -4.70 -13.71 6.86
N ALA A 123 -4.44 -14.36 5.72
CA ALA A 123 -3.55 -15.52 5.66
C ALA A 123 -2.10 -15.17 6.02
N LEU A 124 -1.59 -14.02 5.59
CA LEU A 124 -0.25 -13.55 5.96
C LEU A 124 -0.16 -13.25 7.47
N ARG A 125 -1.18 -12.61 8.04
CA ARG A 125 -1.24 -12.34 9.48
C ARG A 125 -1.31 -13.64 10.30
N ALA A 126 -2.08 -14.62 9.85
CA ALA A 126 -2.15 -15.93 10.48
C ALA A 126 -0.81 -16.68 10.47
N GLN A 127 0.07 -16.39 9.51
CA GLN A 127 1.44 -16.89 9.45
C GLN A 127 2.40 -16.12 10.37
N GLY A 128 1.93 -15.09 11.09
CA GLY A 128 2.72 -14.28 12.02
C GLY A 128 3.43 -13.09 11.38
N HIS A 129 3.08 -12.73 10.15
CA HIS A 129 3.61 -11.52 9.52
C HIS A 129 2.87 -10.28 10.01
N THR A 130 3.59 -9.17 10.14
CA THR A 130 2.99 -7.85 10.30
C THR A 130 2.74 -7.26 8.92
N VAL A 131 1.49 -7.00 8.58
CA VAL A 131 1.06 -6.61 7.25
C VAL A 131 0.65 -5.14 7.23
N ILE A 132 1.25 -4.38 6.32
CA ILE A 132 0.82 -3.03 5.96
C ILE A 132 0.12 -3.15 4.60
N MET A 133 -1.15 -2.80 4.53
CA MET A 133 -1.90 -2.72 3.28
C MET A 133 -1.94 -1.27 2.80
N VAL A 134 -1.65 -1.07 1.52
CA VAL A 134 -1.74 0.24 0.86
C VAL A 134 -2.71 0.12 -0.30
N GLY A 135 -3.70 0.99 -0.37
CA GLY A 135 -4.73 0.95 -1.42
C GLY A 135 -5.41 2.31 -1.63
N ASP A 136 -6.34 2.36 -2.58
CA ASP A 136 -7.13 3.58 -2.88
C ASP A 136 -8.29 3.82 -1.89
N GLY A 137 -8.61 2.85 -1.06
CA GLY A 137 -9.65 2.92 -0.04
C GLY A 137 -11.07 2.59 -0.52
N ILE A 138 -11.33 2.53 -1.80
CA ILE A 138 -12.68 2.23 -2.34
C ILE A 138 -12.85 0.72 -2.52
N ASN A 139 -12.02 0.12 -3.37
CA ASN A 139 -12.07 -1.30 -3.68
C ASN A 139 -11.28 -2.17 -2.69
N ASP A 140 -10.33 -1.56 -1.98
CA ASP A 140 -9.42 -2.22 -1.06
C ASP A 140 -9.88 -2.16 0.41
N SER A 141 -11.06 -1.58 0.68
CA SER A 141 -11.60 -1.39 2.03
C SER A 141 -11.55 -2.65 2.91
N PRO A 142 -11.97 -3.85 2.44
CA PRO A 142 -11.89 -5.05 3.26
C PRO A 142 -10.44 -5.45 3.60
N ALA A 143 -9.51 -5.30 2.65
CA ALA A 143 -8.11 -5.64 2.84
C ALA A 143 -7.39 -4.62 3.74
N LEU A 144 -7.73 -3.33 3.64
CA LEU A 144 -7.22 -2.27 4.52
C LEU A 144 -7.63 -2.52 5.98
N SER A 145 -8.90 -2.88 6.23
CA SER A 145 -9.41 -3.19 7.57
C SER A 145 -8.81 -4.47 8.15
N GLU A 146 -8.44 -5.44 7.31
CA GLU A 146 -7.86 -6.71 7.76
C GLU A 146 -6.36 -6.60 8.09
N ALA A 147 -5.65 -5.59 7.60
CA ALA A 147 -4.22 -5.40 7.83
C ALA A 147 -3.91 -4.99 9.27
N ASP A 148 -2.63 -5.09 9.70
CA ASP A 148 -2.16 -4.52 10.97
C ASP A 148 -2.04 -2.99 10.90
N ALA A 149 -1.88 -2.46 9.69
CA ALA A 149 -2.00 -1.03 9.39
C ALA A 149 -2.52 -0.86 7.96
N GLY A 150 -3.69 -0.28 7.81
CA GLY A 150 -4.29 0.10 6.53
C GLY A 150 -3.95 1.54 6.17
N ILE A 151 -3.34 1.76 5.01
CA ILE A 151 -2.96 3.08 4.50
C ILE A 151 -3.74 3.36 3.23
N ALA A 152 -4.62 4.35 3.24
CA ALA A 152 -5.29 4.82 2.04
C ALA A 152 -4.49 5.94 1.38
N VAL A 153 -4.26 5.79 0.07
CA VAL A 153 -3.66 6.80 -0.80
C VAL A 153 -4.79 7.45 -1.59
N SER A 154 -5.25 8.60 -1.15
CA SER A 154 -6.45 9.22 -1.73
C SER A 154 -6.40 10.73 -1.68
N ASP A 155 -6.89 11.37 -2.75
CA ASP A 155 -7.07 12.83 -2.84
C ASP A 155 -8.36 13.32 -2.16
N GLY A 156 -8.80 12.67 -1.08
CA GLY A 156 -9.90 13.16 -0.26
C GLY A 156 -11.22 12.38 -0.37
N ALA A 157 -11.20 11.13 -0.85
CA ALA A 157 -12.38 10.27 -0.77
C ALA A 157 -12.77 10.03 0.69
N ALA A 158 -13.94 10.53 1.11
CA ALA A 158 -14.43 10.44 2.49
C ALA A 158 -14.48 8.98 3.00
N ILE A 159 -14.75 8.02 2.12
CA ILE A 159 -14.81 6.59 2.44
C ILE A 159 -13.42 6.04 2.82
N ALA A 160 -12.37 6.48 2.15
CA ALA A 160 -11.01 6.06 2.46
C ALA A 160 -10.57 6.51 3.86
N GLN A 161 -11.01 7.71 4.29
CA GLN A 161 -10.72 8.28 5.60
C GLN A 161 -11.45 7.56 6.75
N GLU A 162 -12.57 6.90 6.47
CA GLU A 162 -13.37 6.22 7.49
C GLU A 162 -12.87 4.79 7.77
N ILE A 163 -12.17 4.17 6.81
CA ILE A 163 -11.82 2.74 6.86
C ILE A 163 -10.32 2.52 7.11
N ALA A 164 -9.47 3.39 6.60
CA ALA A 164 -8.02 3.25 6.76
C ALA A 164 -7.55 3.84 8.10
N ASP A 165 -6.54 3.20 8.72
CA ASP A 165 -5.88 3.74 9.92
C ASP A 165 -5.13 5.03 9.63
N ILE A 166 -4.62 5.17 8.41
CA ILE A 166 -3.83 6.31 7.96
C ILE A 166 -4.25 6.68 6.53
N THR A 167 -4.43 7.97 6.29
CA THR A 167 -4.65 8.51 4.95
C THR A 167 -3.49 9.40 4.56
N ILE A 168 -2.95 9.19 3.38
CA ILE A 168 -1.90 10.02 2.78
C ILE A 168 -2.40 10.62 1.46
N ALA A 169 -1.91 11.81 1.13
CA ALA A 169 -2.23 12.46 -0.14
C ALA A 169 -1.64 11.65 -1.31
N ALA A 170 -2.40 11.56 -2.41
CA ALA A 170 -2.00 10.78 -3.59
C ALA A 170 -0.91 11.44 -4.43
N GLU A 171 -0.43 12.63 -4.06
CA GLU A 171 0.56 13.39 -4.83
C GLU A 171 1.90 12.65 -4.98
N SER A 172 2.36 11.97 -3.91
CA SER A 172 3.64 11.27 -3.96
C SER A 172 3.67 10.02 -3.07
N LEU A 173 4.18 8.92 -3.62
CA LEU A 173 4.42 7.68 -2.87
C LEU A 173 5.56 7.82 -1.83
N TRP A 174 6.39 8.85 -1.92
CA TRP A 174 7.44 9.13 -0.92
C TRP A 174 6.87 9.36 0.47
N GLU A 175 5.60 9.77 0.57
CA GLU A 175 4.92 9.90 1.86
C GLU A 175 4.84 8.57 2.64
N LEU A 176 4.81 7.41 1.96
CA LEU A 176 4.90 6.10 2.59
C LEU A 176 6.25 5.89 3.29
N ALA A 177 7.34 6.27 2.62
CA ALA A 177 8.68 6.16 3.18
C ALA A 177 8.88 7.14 4.34
N ARG A 178 8.36 8.38 4.24
CA ARG A 178 8.35 9.37 5.33
C ARG A 178 7.56 8.89 6.53
N LEU A 179 6.36 8.34 6.31
CA LEU A 179 5.52 7.76 7.36
C LEU A 179 6.28 6.65 8.10
N ARG A 180 6.93 5.76 7.36
CA ARG A 180 7.72 4.67 7.96
C ARG A 180 8.88 5.20 8.79
N GLN A 181 9.61 6.21 8.29
CA GLN A 181 10.68 6.87 9.04
C GLN A 181 10.18 7.50 10.33
N LEU A 182 9.06 8.24 10.23
CA LEU A 182 8.43 8.88 11.39
C LEU A 182 8.02 7.85 12.44
N ALA A 183 7.39 6.76 12.03
CA ALA A 183 6.99 5.67 12.91
C ALA A 183 8.21 5.02 13.62
N MET A 184 9.30 4.81 12.90
CA MET A 184 10.55 4.29 13.49
C MET A 184 11.18 5.26 14.49
N ALA A 185 11.24 6.55 14.17
CA ALA A 185 11.76 7.59 15.04
C ALA A 185 10.91 7.71 16.32
N LEU A 186 9.58 7.70 16.18
CA LEU A 186 8.65 7.73 17.30
C LEU A 186 8.83 6.51 18.21
N ASN A 187 8.88 5.30 17.65
CA ASN A 187 9.06 4.07 18.40
C ASN A 187 10.42 4.05 19.15
N SER A 188 11.47 4.57 18.52
CA SER A 188 12.77 4.72 19.17
C SER A 188 12.71 5.70 20.34
N ARG A 189 12.05 6.86 20.16
CA ARG A 189 11.81 7.84 21.23
C ARG A 189 11.04 7.23 22.40
N ILE A 190 9.94 6.55 22.13
CA ILE A 190 9.13 5.86 23.14
C ILE A 190 9.98 4.87 23.93
N ARG A 191 10.74 4.01 23.25
CA ARG A 191 11.61 3.03 23.93
C ARG A 191 12.67 3.68 24.79
N ASN A 192 13.27 4.76 24.33
CA ASN A 192 14.31 5.47 25.09
C ASN A 192 13.73 6.15 26.33
N ILE A 193 12.59 6.82 26.19
CA ILE A 193 11.87 7.41 27.32
C ILE A 193 11.48 6.32 28.32
N TYR A 194 10.95 5.19 27.86
CA TYR A 194 10.55 4.09 28.72
C TYR A 194 11.74 3.50 29.51
N ARG A 195 12.89 3.29 28.84
CA ARG A 195 14.11 2.86 29.52
C ARG A 195 14.61 3.86 30.55
N PHE A 196 14.54 5.16 30.22
CA PHE A 196 14.90 6.21 31.15
C PHE A 196 13.98 6.22 32.37
N VAL A 197 12.66 6.15 32.17
CA VAL A 197 11.66 6.16 33.28
C VAL A 197 11.89 4.96 34.22
N LEU A 198 12.05 3.76 33.65
CA LEU A 198 12.30 2.57 34.46
C LEU A 198 13.62 2.64 35.24
N GLY A 199 14.70 3.02 34.57
CA GLY A 199 16.03 3.11 35.19
C GLY A 199 16.10 4.20 36.26
N PHE A 200 15.56 5.38 35.95
CA PHE A 200 15.59 6.52 36.88
C PHE A 200 14.71 6.25 38.11
N ASN A 201 13.47 5.80 37.95
CA ASN A 201 12.60 5.49 39.07
C ASN A 201 13.11 4.30 39.90
N GLY A 202 13.62 3.26 39.22
CA GLY A 202 14.25 2.14 39.90
C GLY A 202 15.45 2.58 40.76
N GLY A 203 16.27 3.48 40.23
CA GLY A 203 17.38 4.11 40.95
C GLY A 203 16.91 4.90 42.18
N LEU A 204 15.87 5.73 42.03
CA LEU A 204 15.29 6.50 43.16
C LEU A 204 14.77 5.58 44.25
N ILE A 205 14.09 4.49 43.90
CA ILE A 205 13.59 3.49 44.86
C ILE A 205 14.77 2.82 45.59
N ALA A 206 15.79 2.37 44.84
CA ALA A 206 16.95 1.71 45.45
C ALA A 206 17.70 2.62 46.42
N LEU A 207 17.90 3.91 46.06
CA LEU A 207 18.54 4.88 46.93
C LEU A 207 17.67 5.21 48.18
N GLY A 208 16.34 5.24 48.02
CA GLY A 208 15.40 5.42 49.12
C GLY A 208 15.44 4.24 50.13
N VAL A 209 15.44 3.01 49.62
CA VAL A 209 15.53 1.79 50.45
C VAL A 209 16.87 1.72 51.16
N ALA A 210 17.96 2.14 50.51
CA ALA A 210 19.30 2.23 51.11
C ALA A 210 19.41 3.35 52.17
N GLY A 211 18.38 4.19 52.36
CA GLY A 211 18.40 5.32 53.30
C GLY A 211 19.27 6.50 52.86
N LEU A 212 19.71 6.48 51.60
CA LEU A 212 20.59 7.54 51.03
C LEU A 212 19.80 8.72 50.48
N LEU A 213 18.51 8.55 50.22
CA LEU A 213 17.67 9.59 49.64
C LEU A 213 16.38 9.80 50.48
N PRO A 214 16.14 11.01 51.01
CA PRO A 214 14.90 11.32 51.70
C PRO A 214 13.67 11.21 50.77
N PRO A 215 12.50 10.74 51.28
CA PRO A 215 11.30 10.59 50.47
C PRO A 215 10.83 11.87 49.78
N SER A 216 10.98 13.03 50.38
CA SER A 216 10.63 14.33 49.78
C SER A 216 11.52 14.66 48.57
N THR A 217 12.81 14.39 48.69
CA THR A 217 13.77 14.59 47.57
C THR A 217 13.46 13.63 46.43
N SER A 218 13.17 12.35 46.75
CA SER A 218 12.78 11.35 45.75
C SER A 218 11.53 11.79 44.96
N ALA A 219 10.49 12.26 45.70
CA ALA A 219 9.27 12.75 45.06
C ALA A 219 9.51 13.97 44.18
N THR A 220 10.33 14.90 44.62
CA THR A 220 10.70 16.10 43.79
C THR A 220 11.44 15.72 42.53
N LEU A 221 12.43 14.81 42.60
CA LEU A 221 13.17 14.32 41.46
C LEU A 221 12.28 13.56 40.48
N HIS A 222 11.35 12.74 40.98
CA HIS A 222 10.37 12.05 40.15
C HIS A 222 9.51 13.04 39.35
N ASN A 223 8.94 14.06 40.03
CA ASN A 223 8.10 15.07 39.38
C ASN A 223 8.89 15.90 38.33
N LEU A 224 10.13 16.28 38.66
CA LEU A 224 11.01 16.99 37.72
C LEU A 224 11.35 16.13 36.49
N SER A 225 11.61 14.83 36.69
CA SER A 225 11.87 13.91 35.57
C SER A 225 10.66 13.78 34.67
N THR A 226 9.46 13.68 35.22
CA THR A 226 8.20 13.62 34.46
C THR A 226 7.98 14.88 33.65
N LEU A 227 8.22 16.06 34.23
CA LEU A 227 8.14 17.33 33.52
C LEU A 227 9.17 17.40 32.38
N GLY A 228 10.41 17.00 32.65
CA GLY A 228 11.48 16.97 31.63
C GLY A 228 11.15 16.04 30.46
N ILE A 229 10.60 14.85 30.73
CA ILE A 229 10.14 13.91 29.71
C ILE A 229 9.00 14.51 28.88
N SER A 230 8.02 15.15 29.55
CA SER A 230 6.89 15.79 28.86
C SER A 230 7.38 16.88 27.90
N LEU A 231 8.29 17.76 28.33
CA LEU A 231 8.88 18.78 27.49
C LEU A 231 9.70 18.18 26.32
N HIS A 232 10.48 17.13 26.60
CA HIS A 232 11.22 16.42 25.54
C HIS A 232 10.29 15.77 24.51
N SER A 233 9.15 15.24 24.94
CA SER A 233 8.16 14.62 24.07
C SER A 233 7.48 15.61 23.12
N MET A 234 7.47 16.90 23.45
CA MET A 234 6.92 17.98 22.62
C MET A 234 7.90 18.44 21.50
N THR A 235 9.15 18.02 21.56
CA THR A 235 10.10 18.37 20.48
C THR A 235 9.82 17.59 19.20
N SER A 236 10.12 18.22 18.04
CA SER A 236 9.95 17.57 16.73
C SER A 236 10.76 16.27 16.65
N LEU A 237 10.24 15.31 15.91
CA LEU A 237 10.98 14.08 15.58
C LEU A 237 11.97 14.41 14.45
N PRO A 238 13.22 13.93 14.52
CA PRO A 238 14.15 14.08 13.42
C PRO A 238 13.72 13.21 12.25
N CYS A 239 13.20 13.83 11.20
CA CYS A 239 12.95 13.21 9.90
C CYS A 239 14.09 13.62 8.96
N ASN A 240 15.29 13.03 9.14
CA ASN A 240 16.44 13.36 8.31
C ASN A 240 16.52 12.46 7.08
N GLY A 241 16.43 13.08 5.90
CA GLY A 241 17.09 12.59 4.70
C GLY A 241 16.42 11.46 3.92
N ILE A 242 15.11 11.55 3.65
CA ILE A 242 14.64 11.04 2.35
C ILE A 242 14.64 12.27 1.45
N GLU A 243 15.66 12.37 0.60
CA GLU A 243 15.69 13.33 -0.49
C GLU A 243 14.48 13.02 -1.37
N THR A 244 13.48 13.87 -1.23
CA THR A 244 12.33 13.89 -2.12
C THR A 244 12.79 14.56 -3.39
N THR A 245 12.84 13.82 -4.46
CA THR A 245 13.06 14.24 -5.85
C THR A 245 14.43 14.84 -6.13
N PRO A 246 15.16 14.39 -7.14
CA PRO A 246 16.15 15.25 -7.77
C PRO A 246 15.38 16.46 -8.35
N GLU A 247 15.67 17.65 -7.82
CA GLU A 247 15.30 18.91 -8.47
C GLU A 247 15.71 18.81 -9.95
N LYS A 248 14.72 18.90 -10.83
CA LYS A 248 14.94 19.18 -12.25
C LYS A 248 15.00 20.67 -12.49
#